data_9a5ad7c5200b3f998ca6d48874d1dcef
#
_entry.id   9a5ad7c5200b3f998ca6d48874d1dcef
#
_cell.length_a   1.000
_cell.length_b   1.000
_cell.length_c   1.000
_cell.angle_alpha   90.00
_cell.angle_beta   90.00
_cell.angle_gamma   90.00
#
_symmetry.space_group_name_H-M   'P 1'
#
loop_
_entity.id
_entity.type
_entity.pdbx_description
1 polymer ?
#
loop_
_entity_poly.entity_id
_entity_poly.type
_entity_poly.pdbx_seq_one_letter_code
_entity_poly.pdbx_strand_id
1 'polypeptide(L)'
;MTTYENVVTPTVRFGRLQHRGLLLGFSGARVFCIGLAAVVVTLAVFVGGTLGVAITGPFWACMLALVFVPWGGKPAIETLPTAAHFGLRHALGQLSFRTRPAAPRRSGTLALPGDAASLRFLVDDISGVAMVHDPHAGTLTAVALVRHPAYVLLSPDEQSRRVNGWGRTLAGLAAQGTCARIQVLEIALPDSGCGITGWWEERCRTDAPDWSLREYQELMRTHAPAASTHRTLIALSLDTHKAGRAIRDAGRGMRGAAAVLRQDMCAFESGLRDAELQLTSWLDEGSLAATLRDAFDPVGMLSLDGTTVGRRLETAGPVAMEEQWDHLRHDSAYSAVLWISEWPRIDVPPSFLHGLVFQQGVRKTISITATPLTTAQAMRDIRKAKVEYVTDSAQKARIGTIADQSDAQELSDVMERERALIAGHADLRFTGLIAITAGTKEELDSALSQVQRAATQCGCETRLLCGQQARAFTAAALPLARKVG
;
A
#
# COMPACT_ATOMS: atom_id res chain seq x y z
N MET A 1 -35.70 1.96 -33.97
CA MET A 1 -34.22 1.89 -34.02
C MET A 1 -33.72 2.75 -32.91
N THR A 2 -33.48 2.16 -31.73
CA THR A 2 -32.92 2.83 -30.56
C THR A 2 -31.42 2.95 -30.80
N THR A 3 -30.98 4.18 -31.00
CA THR A 3 -29.55 4.54 -31.04
C THR A 3 -28.95 4.14 -29.68
N TYR A 4 -28.12 3.09 -29.67
CA TYR A 4 -27.25 2.82 -28.54
C TYR A 4 -26.25 3.99 -28.48
N GLU A 5 -26.51 4.98 -27.62
CA GLU A 5 -25.51 5.92 -27.21
C GLU A 5 -24.32 5.11 -26.70
N ASN A 6 -23.16 5.30 -27.29
CA ASN A 6 -21.91 4.74 -26.80
C ASN A 6 -21.68 5.25 -25.38
N VAL A 7 -22.12 4.51 -24.39
CA VAL A 7 -21.83 4.78 -22.99
C VAL A 7 -20.35 4.57 -22.81
N VAL A 8 -19.61 5.67 -22.79
CA VAL A 8 -18.16 5.66 -22.53
C VAL A 8 -17.98 5.30 -21.06
N THR A 9 -17.67 4.04 -20.80
CA THR A 9 -17.28 3.61 -19.46
C THR A 9 -16.01 4.34 -19.06
N PRO A 10 -15.93 4.87 -17.82
CA PRO A 10 -14.74 5.55 -17.35
C PRO A 10 -13.55 4.58 -17.39
N THR A 11 -12.44 5.00 -17.97
CA THR A 11 -11.20 4.24 -17.97
C THR A 11 -10.15 4.93 -17.10
N VAL A 12 -9.29 4.12 -16.51
CA VAL A 12 -8.16 4.59 -15.70
C VAL A 12 -6.88 4.15 -16.38
N ARG A 13 -5.94 5.07 -16.51
CA ARG A 13 -4.62 4.80 -17.05
C ARG A 13 -3.56 5.09 -16.01
N PHE A 14 -2.64 4.16 -15.85
CA PHE A 14 -1.53 4.32 -14.94
C PHE A 14 -0.28 4.73 -15.73
N GLY A 15 0.30 5.88 -15.37
CA GLY A 15 1.59 6.29 -15.91
C GLY A 15 2.67 5.28 -15.53
N ARG A 16 3.61 5.00 -16.42
CA ARG A 16 4.74 4.12 -16.14
C ARG A 16 5.57 4.67 -14.99
N LEU A 17 5.93 3.81 -14.04
CA LEU A 17 6.99 4.12 -13.10
C LEU A 17 8.28 4.32 -13.94
N GLN A 18 8.81 5.54 -13.94
CA GLN A 18 10.02 5.86 -14.67
C GLN A 18 11.21 5.10 -14.05
N HIS A 19 11.47 3.90 -14.53
CA HIS A 19 12.72 3.17 -14.25
C HIS A 19 13.78 3.62 -15.26
N ARG A 20 14.00 4.95 -15.37
CA ARG A 20 15.07 5.47 -16.21
C ARG A 20 16.41 5.17 -15.55
N GLY A 21 17.18 4.30 -16.18
CA GLY A 21 18.57 4.11 -15.82
C GLY A 21 19.41 5.36 -16.13
N LEU A 22 20.51 5.53 -15.42
CA LEU A 22 21.43 6.66 -15.61
C LEU A 22 22.11 6.59 -16.99
N LEU A 23 22.37 5.40 -17.52
CA LEU A 23 22.99 5.14 -18.82
C LEU A 23 22.47 3.81 -19.38
N LEU A 24 22.00 3.79 -20.63
CA LEU A 24 21.51 2.57 -21.33
C LEU A 24 20.41 1.80 -20.54
N GLY A 25 19.60 2.46 -19.73
CA GLY A 25 18.60 1.80 -18.89
C GLY A 25 19.14 1.16 -17.60
N PHE A 26 20.46 1.25 -17.32
CA PHE A 26 21.04 0.72 -16.09
C PHE A 26 20.94 1.72 -14.93
N SER A 27 20.64 1.22 -13.72
CA SER A 27 20.68 2.03 -12.51
C SER A 27 22.10 2.52 -12.21
N GLY A 28 22.24 3.64 -11.47
CA GLY A 28 23.54 4.20 -11.14
C GLY A 28 24.48 3.20 -10.47
N ALA A 29 23.95 2.31 -9.62
CA ALA A 29 24.75 1.25 -8.99
C ALA A 29 25.29 0.24 -10.01
N ARG A 30 24.49 -0.14 -11.01
CA ARG A 30 24.94 -1.03 -12.09
C ARG A 30 26.01 -0.37 -12.94
N VAL A 31 25.81 0.89 -13.35
CA VAL A 31 26.79 1.66 -14.13
C VAL A 31 28.13 1.78 -13.38
N PHE A 32 28.06 2.05 -12.07
CA PHE A 32 29.25 2.12 -11.22
C PHE A 32 30.00 0.79 -11.17
N CYS A 33 29.33 -0.33 -10.97
CA CYS A 33 29.96 -1.65 -10.94
C CYS A 33 30.56 -2.06 -12.29
N ILE A 34 29.88 -1.78 -13.40
CA ILE A 34 30.41 -2.04 -14.75
C ILE A 34 31.66 -1.17 -15.01
N GLY A 35 31.59 0.12 -14.65
CA GLY A 35 32.70 1.05 -14.79
C GLY A 35 33.90 0.63 -13.95
N LEU A 36 33.69 0.23 -12.69
CA LEU A 36 34.74 -0.26 -11.81
C LEU A 36 35.37 -1.55 -12.35
N ALA A 37 34.57 -2.50 -12.82
CA ALA A 37 35.05 -3.73 -13.44
C ALA A 37 35.91 -3.41 -14.69
N ALA A 38 35.48 -2.50 -15.54
CA ALA A 38 36.23 -2.07 -16.71
C ALA A 38 37.57 -1.42 -16.34
N VAL A 39 37.60 -0.54 -15.32
CA VAL A 39 38.85 0.08 -14.81
C VAL A 39 39.80 -0.97 -14.28
N VAL A 40 39.32 -1.94 -13.48
CA VAL A 40 40.16 -3.03 -12.94
C VAL A 40 40.76 -3.89 -14.05
N VAL A 41 39.97 -4.26 -15.06
CA VAL A 41 40.45 -5.02 -16.22
C VAL A 41 41.51 -4.22 -16.99
N THR A 42 41.25 -2.93 -17.25
CA THR A 42 42.20 -2.06 -17.96
C THR A 42 43.52 -1.95 -17.21
N LEU A 43 43.49 -1.69 -15.89
CA LEU A 43 44.71 -1.63 -15.05
C LEU A 43 45.42 -2.97 -15.02
N ALA A 44 44.70 -4.08 -14.93
CA ALA A 44 45.26 -5.41 -14.92
C ALA A 44 46.04 -5.74 -16.24
N VAL A 45 45.48 -5.31 -17.38
CA VAL A 45 46.13 -5.42 -18.68
C VAL A 45 47.44 -4.61 -18.73
N PHE A 46 47.40 -3.34 -18.23
CA PHE A 46 48.60 -2.47 -18.25
C PHE A 46 49.73 -2.93 -17.34
N VAL A 47 49.39 -3.47 -16.14
CA VAL A 47 50.38 -3.82 -15.13
C VAL A 47 50.91 -5.27 -15.28
N GLY A 48 50.04 -6.23 -15.61
CA GLY A 48 50.35 -7.64 -15.59
C GLY A 48 50.00 -8.41 -16.87
N GLY A 49 49.57 -7.73 -17.92
CA GLY A 49 49.16 -8.37 -19.18
C GLY A 49 48.04 -9.41 -18.94
N THR A 50 48.12 -10.52 -19.68
CA THR A 50 47.12 -11.60 -19.55
C THR A 50 47.13 -12.28 -18.18
N LEU A 51 48.28 -12.37 -17.51
CA LEU A 51 48.40 -12.90 -16.17
C LEU A 51 47.69 -12.00 -15.13
N GLY A 52 47.83 -10.66 -15.27
CA GLY A 52 47.16 -9.70 -14.42
C GLY A 52 45.63 -9.81 -14.53
N VAL A 53 45.10 -9.98 -15.74
CA VAL A 53 43.66 -10.19 -15.96
C VAL A 53 43.19 -11.50 -15.32
N ALA A 54 43.97 -12.58 -15.42
CA ALA A 54 43.62 -13.86 -14.81
C ALA A 54 43.61 -13.80 -13.26
N ILE A 55 44.55 -13.09 -12.66
CA ILE A 55 44.64 -12.92 -11.19
C ILE A 55 43.44 -12.06 -10.69
N THR A 56 43.08 -10.98 -11.39
CA THR A 56 41.96 -10.14 -11.03
C THR A 56 40.62 -10.71 -11.49
N GLY A 57 40.61 -11.82 -12.24
CA GLY A 57 39.43 -12.49 -12.81
C GLY A 57 38.29 -12.70 -11.82
N PRO A 58 38.52 -13.30 -10.63
CA PRO A 58 37.44 -13.51 -9.66
C PRO A 58 36.76 -12.20 -9.20
N PHE A 59 37.50 -11.10 -9.09
CA PHE A 59 36.98 -9.83 -8.63
C PHE A 59 36.03 -9.18 -9.66
N TRP A 60 36.50 -8.95 -10.89
CA TRP A 60 35.67 -8.33 -11.90
C TRP A 60 34.54 -9.26 -12.38
N ALA A 61 34.73 -10.58 -12.37
CA ALA A 61 33.65 -11.52 -12.66
C ALA A 61 32.56 -11.47 -11.57
N CYS A 62 32.95 -11.36 -10.30
CA CYS A 62 32.00 -11.17 -9.20
C CYS A 62 31.20 -9.84 -9.36
N MET A 63 31.88 -8.75 -9.73
CA MET A 63 31.23 -7.46 -10.01
C MET A 63 30.19 -7.56 -11.15
N LEU A 64 30.53 -8.23 -12.23
CA LEU A 64 29.61 -8.47 -13.34
C LEU A 64 28.45 -9.41 -12.93
N ALA A 65 28.74 -10.46 -12.16
CA ALA A 65 27.70 -11.34 -11.64
C ALA A 65 26.68 -10.57 -10.78
N LEU A 66 27.12 -9.65 -9.92
CA LEU A 66 26.24 -8.79 -9.10
C LEU A 66 25.33 -7.91 -9.95
N VAL A 67 25.77 -7.51 -11.15
CA VAL A 67 24.98 -6.68 -12.07
C VAL A 67 23.94 -7.48 -12.85
N PHE A 68 24.30 -8.70 -13.31
CA PHE A 68 23.49 -9.46 -14.26
C PHE A 68 22.70 -10.60 -13.62
N VAL A 69 23.13 -11.15 -12.47
CA VAL A 69 22.40 -12.24 -11.81
C VAL A 69 21.16 -11.68 -11.11
N PRO A 70 19.95 -12.14 -11.46
CA PRO A 70 18.72 -11.72 -10.79
C PRO A 70 18.61 -12.40 -9.42
N TRP A 71 18.35 -11.62 -8.37
CA TRP A 71 18.06 -12.11 -7.04
C TRP A 71 16.76 -11.47 -6.53
N GLY A 72 15.73 -12.29 -6.35
CA GLY A 72 14.40 -11.78 -5.94
C GLY A 72 13.75 -10.83 -6.95
N GLY A 73 13.96 -11.06 -8.26
CA GLY A 73 13.37 -10.24 -9.34
C GLY A 73 14.06 -8.89 -9.60
N LYS A 74 15.18 -8.62 -8.91
CA LYS A 74 16.07 -7.48 -9.17
C LYS A 74 17.51 -7.98 -9.32
N PRO A 75 18.42 -7.19 -9.96
CA PRO A 75 19.84 -7.53 -9.95
C PRO A 75 20.37 -7.61 -8.53
N ALA A 76 21.29 -8.53 -8.29
CA ALA A 76 21.87 -8.76 -6.97
C ALA A 76 22.44 -7.47 -6.35
N ILE A 77 23.03 -6.57 -7.15
CA ILE A 77 23.57 -5.28 -6.68
C ILE A 77 22.51 -4.37 -6.03
N GLU A 78 21.25 -4.42 -6.48
CA GLU A 78 20.16 -3.62 -5.93
C GLU A 78 19.54 -4.26 -4.68
N THR A 79 19.66 -5.58 -4.51
CA THR A 79 19.21 -6.31 -3.34
C THR A 79 20.26 -6.37 -2.23
N LEU A 80 21.54 -6.19 -2.58
CA LEU A 80 22.66 -6.28 -1.65
C LEU A 80 22.54 -5.33 -0.43
N PRO A 81 22.17 -4.04 -0.58
CA PRO A 81 21.99 -3.16 0.58
C PRO A 81 20.91 -3.67 1.54
N THR A 82 19.79 -4.17 1.01
CA THR A 82 18.69 -4.74 1.81
C THR A 82 19.15 -6.02 2.52
N ALA A 83 19.89 -6.90 1.81
CA ALA A 83 20.42 -8.13 2.38
C ALA A 83 21.46 -7.85 3.46
N ALA A 84 22.37 -6.90 3.22
CA ALA A 84 23.36 -6.48 4.22
C ALA A 84 22.71 -5.89 5.46
N HIS A 85 21.70 -5.03 5.29
CA HIS A 85 20.94 -4.47 6.39
C HIS A 85 20.17 -5.55 7.17
N PHE A 86 19.54 -6.49 6.47
CA PHE A 86 18.87 -7.63 7.10
C PHE A 86 19.86 -8.49 7.89
N GLY A 87 21.02 -8.84 7.31
CA GLY A 87 22.10 -9.59 7.97
C GLY A 87 22.63 -8.88 9.22
N LEU A 88 22.80 -7.55 9.15
CA LEU A 88 23.22 -6.75 10.32
C LEU A 88 22.15 -6.78 11.42
N ARG A 89 20.87 -6.62 11.08
CA ARG A 89 19.76 -6.71 12.03
C ARG A 89 19.64 -8.12 12.64
N HIS A 90 19.91 -9.16 11.85
CA HIS A 90 19.97 -10.53 12.33
C HIS A 90 21.09 -10.72 13.36
N ALA A 91 22.31 -10.27 13.04
CA ALA A 91 23.45 -10.34 13.93
C ALA A 91 23.24 -9.55 15.25
N LEU A 92 22.49 -8.45 15.19
CA LEU A 92 22.14 -7.63 16.35
C LEU A 92 20.89 -8.14 17.12
N GLY A 93 20.26 -9.25 16.69
CA GLY A 93 19.07 -9.81 17.35
C GLY A 93 17.81 -8.93 17.21
N GLN A 94 17.73 -8.06 16.20
CA GLN A 94 16.64 -7.09 16.01
C GLN A 94 15.45 -7.64 15.19
N LEU A 95 15.54 -8.88 14.72
CA LEU A 95 14.50 -9.50 13.90
C LEU A 95 13.38 -10.13 14.74
N SER A 96 13.60 -10.30 16.06
CA SER A 96 12.62 -10.86 16.98
C SER A 96 12.12 -9.79 17.97
N PHE A 97 10.82 -9.82 18.21
CA PHE A 97 10.17 -8.97 19.21
C PHE A 97 9.31 -9.84 20.13
N ARG A 98 9.36 -9.56 21.43
CA ARG A 98 8.48 -10.15 22.42
C ARG A 98 8.06 -9.07 23.41
N THR A 99 6.77 -9.02 23.68
CA THR A 99 6.22 -8.14 24.70
C THR A 99 6.72 -8.56 26.08
N ARG A 100 7.13 -7.59 26.88
CA ARG A 100 7.60 -7.80 28.26
C ARG A 100 6.56 -7.26 29.24
N PRO A 101 5.70 -8.11 29.83
CA PRO A 101 4.66 -7.66 30.76
C PRO A 101 5.24 -6.94 31.98
N ALA A 102 6.43 -7.37 32.45
CA ALA A 102 7.12 -6.76 33.61
C ALA A 102 7.73 -5.37 33.32
N ALA A 103 7.82 -4.97 32.06
CA ALA A 103 8.32 -3.64 31.64
C ALA A 103 7.37 -3.04 30.61
N PRO A 104 6.17 -2.61 31.02
CA PRO A 104 5.18 -2.04 30.12
C PRO A 104 5.73 -0.78 29.47
N ARG A 105 5.31 -0.53 28.24
CA ARG A 105 5.65 0.71 27.53
C ARG A 105 4.95 1.91 28.17
N ARG A 106 5.49 3.10 27.91
CA ARG A 106 4.87 4.34 28.39
C ARG A 106 3.45 4.46 27.88
N SER A 107 2.55 4.93 28.71
CA SER A 107 1.16 5.23 28.32
C SER A 107 1.13 6.17 27.11
N GLY A 108 0.12 6.01 26.25
CA GLY A 108 -0.02 6.78 25.01
C GLY A 108 0.88 6.31 23.87
N THR A 109 1.60 5.18 24.01
CA THR A 109 2.35 4.55 22.91
C THR A 109 1.61 3.32 22.39
N LEU A 110 1.57 3.18 21.06
CA LEU A 110 1.16 1.93 20.43
C LEU A 110 2.24 0.87 20.70
N ALA A 111 1.88 -0.31 21.18
CA ALA A 111 2.84 -1.37 21.50
C ALA A 111 3.38 -2.08 20.25
N LEU A 112 3.71 -1.34 19.19
CA LEU A 112 4.21 -1.86 17.94
C LEU A 112 5.73 -2.05 17.96
N PRO A 113 6.27 -3.05 17.27
CA PRO A 113 7.70 -3.31 17.17
C PRO A 113 8.42 -2.45 16.13
N GLY A 114 9.75 -2.47 16.17
CA GLY A 114 10.61 -1.88 15.15
C GLY A 114 10.42 -0.38 14.97
N ASP A 115 10.34 0.08 13.74
CA ASP A 115 10.18 1.51 13.38
C ASP A 115 8.86 2.11 13.84
N ALA A 116 7.86 1.27 14.12
CA ALA A 116 6.56 1.69 14.63
C ALA A 116 6.54 1.85 16.18
N ALA A 117 7.64 1.52 16.86
CA ALA A 117 7.73 1.59 18.31
C ALA A 117 7.62 3.03 18.87
N SER A 118 7.92 4.04 18.06
CA SER A 118 7.83 5.45 18.41
C SER A 118 6.42 6.04 18.26
N LEU A 119 5.49 5.31 17.67
CA LEU A 119 4.13 5.78 17.43
C LEU A 119 3.41 6.02 18.76
N ARG A 120 2.75 7.15 18.82
CA ARG A 120 1.93 7.57 19.96
C ARG A 120 0.50 7.75 19.50
N PHE A 121 -0.43 7.65 20.42
CA PHE A 121 -1.81 7.97 20.14
C PHE A 121 -2.33 9.03 21.10
N LEU A 122 -3.37 9.69 20.67
CA LEU A 122 -4.19 10.57 21.50
C LEU A 122 -5.66 10.35 21.08
N VAL A 123 -6.54 10.52 22.04
CA VAL A 123 -7.98 10.57 21.76
C VAL A 123 -8.37 12.03 21.75
N ASP A 124 -9.04 12.48 20.70
CA ASP A 124 -9.50 13.86 20.61
C ASP A 124 -10.70 14.08 21.55
N ASP A 125 -10.56 14.99 22.50
CA ASP A 125 -11.57 15.24 23.52
C ASP A 125 -12.93 15.69 22.96
N ILE A 126 -12.98 16.21 21.73
CA ILE A 126 -14.19 16.75 21.11
C ILE A 126 -14.91 15.70 20.26
N SER A 127 -14.17 14.95 19.43
CA SER A 127 -14.74 13.97 18.52
C SER A 127 -14.73 12.54 19.05
N GLY A 128 -13.94 12.24 20.09
CA GLY A 128 -13.70 10.88 20.58
C GLY A 128 -12.86 10.02 19.66
N VAL A 129 -12.34 10.58 18.56
CA VAL A 129 -11.56 9.84 17.55
C VAL A 129 -10.16 9.58 18.03
N ALA A 130 -9.68 8.35 17.82
CA ALA A 130 -8.29 8.00 18.07
C ALA A 130 -7.40 8.51 16.92
N MET A 131 -6.40 9.29 17.27
CA MET A 131 -5.43 9.85 16.33
C MET A 131 -4.04 9.30 16.63
N VAL A 132 -3.34 8.84 15.61
CA VAL A 132 -1.99 8.27 15.74
C VAL A 132 -0.95 9.27 15.26
N HIS A 133 -0.02 9.61 16.15
CA HIS A 133 1.11 10.50 15.89
C HIS A 133 2.38 9.72 15.61
N ASP A 134 2.97 9.94 14.43
CA ASP A 134 4.31 9.46 14.08
C ASP A 134 5.32 10.61 14.26
N PRO A 135 6.12 10.63 15.34
CA PRO A 135 7.05 11.72 15.62
C PRO A 135 8.21 11.79 14.61
N HIS A 136 8.58 10.66 13.97
CA HIS A 136 9.66 10.64 12.98
C HIS A 136 9.18 11.16 11.62
N ALA A 137 7.97 10.80 11.22
CA ALA A 137 7.40 11.30 9.97
C ALA A 137 6.76 12.69 10.14
N GLY A 138 6.57 13.18 11.37
CA GLY A 138 5.88 14.43 11.64
C GLY A 138 4.43 14.40 11.18
N THR A 139 3.72 13.29 11.41
CA THR A 139 2.34 13.13 10.92
C THR A 139 1.36 12.78 12.03
N LEU A 140 0.12 13.23 11.87
CA LEU A 140 -1.01 12.86 12.72
C LEU A 140 -2.09 12.23 11.83
N THR A 141 -2.53 11.02 12.15
CA THR A 141 -3.38 10.19 11.30
C THR A 141 -4.67 9.81 12.02
N ALA A 142 -5.83 10.01 11.37
CA ALA A 142 -7.13 9.49 11.78
C ALA A 142 -7.62 8.45 10.77
N VAL A 143 -8.44 7.50 11.22
CA VAL A 143 -8.90 6.37 10.40
C VAL A 143 -10.42 6.37 10.30
N ALA A 144 -10.94 6.33 9.10
CA ALA A 144 -12.36 6.24 8.78
C ALA A 144 -12.75 4.83 8.33
N LEU A 145 -13.88 4.34 8.81
CA LEU A 145 -14.56 3.16 8.25
C LEU A 145 -15.55 3.63 7.20
N VAL A 146 -15.40 3.16 5.97
CA VAL A 146 -16.21 3.57 4.83
C VAL A 146 -16.98 2.38 4.30
N ARG A 147 -18.24 2.60 3.95
CA ARG A 147 -19.06 1.64 3.21
C ARG A 147 -19.32 2.19 1.81
N HIS A 148 -19.27 1.30 0.85
CA HIS A 148 -19.64 1.61 -0.52
C HIS A 148 -20.59 0.51 -1.03
N PRO A 149 -21.64 0.85 -1.77
CA PRO A 149 -22.41 -0.15 -2.48
C PRO A 149 -21.55 -0.80 -3.56
N ALA A 150 -21.92 -2.02 -3.97
CA ALA A 150 -21.19 -2.76 -4.98
C ALA A 150 -21.07 -1.96 -6.28
N TYR A 151 -19.89 -1.42 -6.53
CA TYR A 151 -19.60 -0.52 -7.67
C TYR A 151 -19.94 -1.15 -9.02
N VAL A 152 -19.68 -2.45 -9.18
CA VAL A 152 -19.91 -3.18 -10.43
C VAL A 152 -21.40 -3.32 -10.77
N LEU A 153 -22.28 -3.23 -9.77
CA LEU A 153 -23.73 -3.33 -9.95
C LEU A 153 -24.40 -2.00 -10.27
N LEU A 154 -23.64 -0.91 -10.28
CA LEU A 154 -24.14 0.42 -10.58
C LEU A 154 -24.24 0.67 -12.08
N SER A 155 -25.14 1.58 -12.48
CA SER A 155 -25.17 2.05 -13.86
C SER A 155 -23.86 2.78 -14.24
N PRO A 156 -23.49 2.81 -15.53
CA PRO A 156 -22.27 3.49 -15.98
C PRO A 156 -22.20 4.97 -15.57
N ASP A 157 -23.34 5.67 -15.56
CA ASP A 157 -23.41 7.07 -15.13
C ASP A 157 -23.14 7.23 -13.63
N GLU A 158 -23.67 6.33 -12.81
CA GLU A 158 -23.40 6.31 -11.36
C GLU A 158 -21.93 5.96 -11.10
N GLN A 159 -21.37 5.00 -11.83
CA GLN A 159 -19.95 4.67 -11.76
C GLN A 159 -19.07 5.89 -12.07
N SER A 160 -19.41 6.61 -13.15
CA SER A 160 -18.70 7.83 -13.57
C SER A 160 -18.81 8.95 -12.55
N ARG A 161 -20.01 9.18 -12.00
CA ARG A 161 -20.22 10.20 -10.93
C ARG A 161 -19.37 9.91 -9.71
N ARG A 162 -19.30 8.66 -9.25
CA ARG A 162 -18.49 8.27 -8.07
C ARG A 162 -17.01 8.42 -8.30
N VAL A 163 -16.51 7.94 -9.45
CA VAL A 163 -15.08 8.09 -9.81
C VAL A 163 -14.71 9.58 -9.85
N ASN A 164 -15.52 10.40 -10.50
CA ASN A 164 -15.29 11.84 -10.57
C ASN A 164 -15.42 12.53 -9.20
N GLY A 165 -16.39 12.11 -8.36
CA GLY A 165 -16.55 12.61 -6.99
C GLY A 165 -15.33 12.29 -6.13
N TRP A 166 -14.84 11.06 -6.19
CA TRP A 166 -13.61 10.64 -5.52
C TRP A 166 -12.39 11.43 -6.01
N GLY A 167 -12.27 11.63 -7.33
CA GLY A 167 -11.20 12.45 -7.91
C GLY A 167 -11.22 13.89 -7.38
N ARG A 168 -12.40 14.52 -7.26
CA ARG A 168 -12.54 15.87 -6.68
C ARG A 168 -12.18 15.91 -5.19
N THR A 169 -12.54 14.88 -4.42
CA THR A 169 -12.17 14.76 -3.00
C THR A 169 -10.66 14.73 -2.84
N LEU A 170 -9.96 13.93 -3.66
CA LEU A 170 -8.50 13.87 -3.67
C LEU A 170 -7.86 15.19 -4.12
N ALA A 171 -8.46 15.87 -5.10
CA ALA A 171 -8.00 17.19 -5.56
C ALA A 171 -8.14 18.25 -4.46
N GLY A 172 -9.22 18.22 -3.68
CA GLY A 172 -9.40 19.08 -2.50
C GLY A 172 -8.29 18.90 -1.47
N LEU A 173 -7.95 17.64 -1.13
CA LEU A 173 -6.85 17.33 -0.21
C LEU A 173 -5.48 17.80 -0.75
N ALA A 174 -5.24 17.67 -2.05
CA ALA A 174 -4.00 18.14 -2.68
C ALA A 174 -3.90 19.67 -2.64
N ALA A 175 -5.01 20.37 -2.87
CA ALA A 175 -5.08 21.84 -2.86
C ALA A 175 -4.82 22.43 -1.47
N GLN A 176 -5.29 21.78 -0.41
CA GLN A 176 -5.01 22.21 0.98
C GLN A 176 -3.53 22.16 1.31
N GLY A 177 -2.76 21.24 0.74
CA GLY A 177 -1.32 21.11 0.91
C GLY A 177 -0.86 20.63 2.28
N THR A 178 -1.76 20.42 3.24
CA THR A 178 -1.50 19.93 4.59
C THR A 178 -1.56 18.42 4.70
N CYS A 179 -2.27 17.75 3.77
CA CYS A 179 -2.35 16.30 3.73
C CYS A 179 -0.98 15.69 3.41
N ALA A 180 -0.46 14.88 4.35
CA ALA A 180 0.77 14.13 4.13
C ALA A 180 0.55 12.93 3.23
N ARG A 181 -0.48 12.13 3.55
CA ARG A 181 -0.83 10.88 2.85
C ARG A 181 -2.30 10.55 3.09
N ILE A 182 -2.84 9.85 2.13
CA ILE A 182 -4.09 9.11 2.27
C ILE A 182 -3.80 7.64 1.99
N GLN A 183 -4.31 6.74 2.82
CA GLN A 183 -4.17 5.31 2.63
C GLN A 183 -5.57 4.69 2.58
N VAL A 184 -5.83 3.94 1.54
CA VAL A 184 -7.04 3.13 1.40
C VAL A 184 -6.65 1.69 1.64
N LEU A 185 -7.28 1.05 2.63
CA LEU A 185 -7.11 -0.36 2.92
C LEU A 185 -8.40 -1.10 2.64
N GLU A 186 -8.30 -2.12 1.84
CA GLU A 186 -9.36 -3.10 1.64
C GLU A 186 -8.95 -4.40 2.31
N ILE A 187 -9.64 -4.74 3.41
CA ILE A 187 -9.36 -5.92 4.21
C ILE A 187 -10.39 -6.99 3.83
N ALA A 188 -9.93 -8.08 3.24
CA ALA A 188 -10.73 -9.24 2.91
C ALA A 188 -10.46 -10.35 3.95
N LEU A 189 -11.50 -10.70 4.69
CA LEU A 189 -11.47 -11.73 5.72
C LEU A 189 -12.27 -12.92 5.21
N PRO A 190 -11.69 -14.12 5.08
CA PRO A 190 -12.48 -15.34 4.86
C PRO A 190 -13.47 -15.48 6.02
N ASP A 191 -14.73 -15.56 5.69
CA ASP A 191 -15.79 -15.83 6.67
C ASP A 191 -15.97 -17.36 6.77
N SER A 192 -16.04 -17.87 7.99
CA SER A 192 -16.40 -19.26 8.24
C SER A 192 -17.89 -19.54 7.97
N GLY A 193 -18.63 -18.51 7.53
CA GLY A 193 -20.08 -18.56 7.37
C GLY A 193 -20.85 -18.24 8.67
N CYS A 194 -20.16 -18.09 9.79
CA CYS A 194 -20.80 -17.81 11.08
C CYS A 194 -21.56 -16.47 11.07
N GLY A 195 -21.03 -15.46 10.40
CA GLY A 195 -21.67 -14.15 10.31
C GLY A 195 -23.02 -14.21 9.57
N ILE A 196 -23.07 -14.91 8.45
CA ILE A 196 -24.32 -15.09 7.67
C ILE A 196 -25.30 -15.99 8.42
N THR A 197 -24.79 -17.06 9.05
CA THR A 197 -25.63 -17.98 9.82
C THR A 197 -26.24 -17.30 11.04
N GLY A 198 -25.44 -16.55 11.81
CA GLY A 198 -25.95 -15.79 12.95
C GLY A 198 -26.96 -14.70 12.54
N TRP A 199 -26.70 -13.99 11.45
CA TRP A 199 -27.65 -13.02 10.90
C TRP A 199 -28.96 -13.68 10.49
N TRP A 200 -28.89 -14.86 9.88
CA TRP A 200 -30.07 -15.64 9.52
C TRP A 200 -30.86 -16.09 10.77
N GLU A 201 -30.20 -16.65 11.77
CA GLU A 201 -30.83 -17.10 13.02
C GLU A 201 -31.56 -15.98 13.75
N GLU A 202 -31.00 -14.76 13.74
CA GLU A 202 -31.63 -13.59 14.34
C GLU A 202 -32.83 -13.02 13.57
N ARG A 203 -32.87 -13.19 12.23
CA ARG A 203 -33.79 -12.46 11.35
C ARG A 203 -34.64 -13.33 10.42
N CYS A 204 -34.44 -14.66 10.46
CA CYS A 204 -35.24 -15.55 9.63
C CYS A 204 -36.70 -15.45 10.03
N ARG A 205 -37.57 -15.40 9.04
CA ARG A 205 -39.03 -15.47 9.25
C ARG A 205 -39.42 -16.95 9.48
N THR A 206 -39.97 -17.22 10.65
CA THR A 206 -40.44 -18.54 11.03
C THR A 206 -41.76 -18.94 10.38
N ASP A 207 -42.46 -17.93 9.78
CA ASP A 207 -43.74 -18.12 9.08
C ASP A 207 -43.61 -18.38 7.56
N ALA A 208 -42.35 -18.49 7.07
CA ALA A 208 -42.12 -18.82 5.67
C ALA A 208 -42.39 -20.28 5.35
N PRO A 209 -42.76 -20.67 4.11
CA PRO A 209 -42.97 -22.05 3.71
C PRO A 209 -41.73 -22.91 3.96
N ASP A 210 -41.90 -24.08 4.50
CA ASP A 210 -40.81 -25.02 4.85
C ASP A 210 -39.85 -25.33 3.70
N TRP A 211 -40.35 -25.35 2.47
CA TRP A 211 -39.49 -25.58 1.30
C TRP A 211 -38.53 -24.45 1.06
N SER A 212 -38.99 -23.18 1.21
CA SER A 212 -38.13 -22.02 1.01
C SER A 212 -37.08 -21.89 2.11
N LEU A 213 -37.42 -22.25 3.36
CA LEU A 213 -36.47 -22.28 4.47
C LEU A 213 -35.38 -23.30 4.23
N ARG A 214 -35.76 -24.53 3.77
CA ARG A 214 -34.79 -25.58 3.45
C ARG A 214 -33.86 -25.22 2.30
N GLU A 215 -34.40 -24.67 1.20
CA GLU A 215 -33.60 -24.24 0.06
C GLU A 215 -32.60 -23.13 0.47
N TYR A 216 -33.05 -22.17 1.27
CA TYR A 216 -32.19 -21.09 1.72
C TYR A 216 -31.11 -21.59 2.70
N GLN A 217 -31.45 -22.48 3.59
CA GLN A 217 -30.46 -23.14 4.47
C GLN A 217 -29.42 -23.94 3.69
N GLU A 218 -29.85 -24.69 2.65
CA GLU A 218 -28.91 -25.39 1.77
C GLU A 218 -28.01 -24.45 0.98
N LEU A 219 -28.58 -23.36 0.50
CA LEU A 219 -27.80 -22.28 -0.17
C LEU A 219 -26.73 -21.72 0.78
N MET A 220 -27.12 -21.41 2.02
CA MET A 220 -26.16 -20.92 3.02
C MET A 220 -25.10 -21.95 3.34
N ARG A 221 -25.49 -23.21 3.57
CA ARG A 221 -24.56 -24.30 3.85
C ARG A 221 -23.52 -24.49 2.74
N THR A 222 -23.92 -24.28 1.49
CA THR A 222 -23.05 -24.47 0.33
C THR A 222 -22.16 -23.26 0.08
N HIS A 223 -22.67 -22.03 0.26
CA HIS A 223 -21.98 -20.81 -0.15
C HIS A 223 -21.39 -19.98 1.01
N ALA A 224 -21.92 -20.11 2.23
CA ALA A 224 -21.42 -19.33 3.37
C ALA A 224 -19.94 -19.61 3.70
N PRO A 225 -19.41 -20.86 3.61
CA PRO A 225 -18.00 -21.12 3.86
C PRO A 225 -17.04 -20.45 2.85
N ALA A 226 -17.54 -20.08 1.67
CA ALA A 226 -16.79 -19.36 0.64
C ALA A 226 -16.98 -17.84 0.72
N ALA A 227 -17.80 -17.35 1.65
CA ALA A 227 -18.04 -15.93 1.83
C ALA A 227 -16.77 -15.22 2.34
N SER A 228 -16.64 -13.96 1.99
CA SER A 228 -15.60 -13.09 2.51
C SER A 228 -16.23 -11.81 3.02
N THR A 229 -15.84 -11.40 4.22
CA THR A 229 -16.22 -10.11 4.77
C THR A 229 -15.21 -9.07 4.30
N HIS A 230 -15.71 -7.97 3.77
CA HIS A 230 -14.91 -6.86 3.28
C HIS A 230 -15.06 -5.64 4.17
N ARG A 231 -13.94 -5.03 4.52
CA ARG A 231 -13.89 -3.79 5.31
C ARG A 231 -12.97 -2.80 4.62
N THR A 232 -13.51 -1.65 4.26
CA THR A 232 -12.75 -0.55 3.66
C THR A 232 -12.43 0.50 4.71
N LEU A 233 -11.14 0.73 4.95
CA LEU A 233 -10.64 1.76 5.85
C LEU A 233 -9.90 2.82 5.05
N ILE A 234 -10.07 4.09 5.44
CA ILE A 234 -9.31 5.19 4.88
C ILE A 234 -8.58 5.91 6.01
N ALA A 235 -7.24 5.91 5.95
CA ALA A 235 -6.42 6.66 6.89
C ALA A 235 -6.04 8.02 6.26
N LEU A 236 -6.43 9.10 6.91
CA LEU A 236 -6.10 10.47 6.55
C LEU A 236 -4.99 10.98 7.44
N SER A 237 -3.88 11.44 6.85
CA SER A 237 -2.68 11.84 7.58
C SER A 237 -2.34 13.30 7.31
N LEU A 238 -2.31 14.10 8.38
CA LEU A 238 -1.90 15.50 8.40
C LEU A 238 -0.37 15.59 8.53
N ASP A 239 0.26 16.45 7.73
CA ASP A 239 1.67 16.84 7.87
C ASP A 239 1.78 17.98 8.91
N THR A 240 2.30 17.68 10.09
CA THR A 240 2.38 18.66 11.19
C THR A 240 3.38 19.78 10.92
N HIS A 241 4.38 19.56 10.05
CA HIS A 241 5.36 20.57 9.65
C HIS A 241 4.72 21.56 8.67
N LYS A 242 4.07 21.05 7.63
CA LYS A 242 3.37 21.91 6.65
C LYS A 242 2.21 22.67 7.28
N ALA A 243 1.44 22.02 8.17
CA ALA A 243 0.34 22.62 8.90
C ALA A 243 0.78 23.49 10.10
N GLY A 244 2.08 23.69 10.31
CA GLY A 244 2.62 24.34 11.52
C GLY A 244 2.05 25.73 11.84
N ARG A 245 1.65 26.52 10.81
CA ARG A 245 0.95 27.80 11.04
C ARG A 245 -0.47 27.58 11.56
N ALA A 246 -1.25 26.76 10.87
CA ALA A 246 -2.62 26.44 11.27
C ALA A 246 -2.67 25.82 12.67
N ILE A 247 -1.71 24.93 13.00
CA ILE A 247 -1.58 24.33 14.34
C ILE A 247 -1.31 25.39 15.43
N ARG A 248 -0.48 26.39 15.14
CA ARG A 248 -0.22 27.48 16.11
C ARG A 248 -1.46 28.34 16.35
N ASP A 249 -2.20 28.62 15.28
CA ASP A 249 -3.43 29.42 15.34
C ASP A 249 -4.58 28.66 16.03
N ALA A 250 -4.59 27.32 15.92
CA ALA A 250 -5.59 26.42 16.53
C ALA A 250 -5.26 25.96 17.98
N GLY A 251 -4.28 26.59 18.66
CA GLY A 251 -4.01 26.33 20.07
C GLY A 251 -2.66 25.65 20.36
N ARG A 252 -1.81 25.47 19.35
CA ARG A 252 -0.45 24.89 19.44
C ARG A 252 -0.39 23.41 19.88
N GLY A 253 0.76 22.80 19.70
CA GLY A 253 1.04 21.43 20.16
C GLY A 253 0.10 20.39 19.57
N MET A 254 -0.07 19.26 20.25
CA MET A 254 -0.90 18.16 19.76
C MET A 254 -2.41 18.49 19.76
N ARG A 255 -2.87 19.36 20.68
CA ARG A 255 -4.27 19.82 20.67
C ARG A 255 -4.57 20.66 19.42
N GLY A 256 -3.67 21.56 19.06
CA GLY A 256 -3.80 22.35 17.81
C GLY A 256 -3.72 21.45 16.58
N ALA A 257 -2.84 20.43 16.57
CA ALA A 257 -2.77 19.48 15.47
C ALA A 257 -4.05 18.64 15.33
N ALA A 258 -4.64 18.19 16.45
CA ALA A 258 -5.92 17.49 16.46
C ALA A 258 -7.06 18.38 15.94
N ALA A 259 -7.08 19.66 16.33
CA ALA A 259 -8.08 20.61 15.83
C ALA A 259 -8.00 20.83 14.31
N VAL A 260 -6.78 20.94 13.75
CA VAL A 260 -6.58 21.05 12.29
C VAL A 260 -6.98 19.75 11.59
N LEU A 261 -6.55 18.59 12.11
CA LEU A 261 -6.93 17.30 11.51
C LEU A 261 -8.46 17.11 11.53
N ARG A 262 -9.14 17.53 12.59
CA ARG A 262 -10.62 17.47 12.68
C ARG A 262 -11.29 18.33 11.60
N GLN A 263 -10.73 19.50 11.27
CA GLN A 263 -11.21 20.30 10.13
C GLN A 263 -11.02 19.57 8.80
N ASP A 264 -9.84 18.95 8.60
CA ASP A 264 -9.57 18.15 7.41
C ASP A 264 -10.51 16.93 7.33
N MET A 265 -10.82 16.29 8.47
CA MET A 265 -11.80 15.19 8.56
C MET A 265 -13.20 15.64 8.12
N CYS A 266 -13.70 16.79 8.59
CA CYS A 266 -15.00 17.33 8.18
C CYS A 266 -15.05 17.67 6.68
N ALA A 267 -13.98 18.24 6.14
CA ALA A 267 -13.86 18.50 4.71
C ALA A 267 -13.84 17.21 3.88
N PHE A 268 -13.13 16.19 4.38
CA PHE A 268 -13.08 14.88 3.76
C PHE A 268 -14.44 14.17 3.78
N GLU A 269 -15.17 14.23 4.89
CA GLU A 269 -16.54 13.72 4.99
C GLU A 269 -17.48 14.35 3.95
N SER A 270 -17.38 15.67 3.77
CA SER A 270 -18.17 16.35 2.74
C SER A 270 -17.83 15.82 1.35
N GLY A 271 -16.51 15.67 1.04
CA GLY A 271 -16.08 15.11 -0.22
C GLY A 271 -16.54 13.67 -0.45
N LEU A 272 -16.56 12.83 0.59
CA LEU A 272 -17.07 11.46 0.49
C LEU A 272 -18.57 11.44 0.18
N ARG A 273 -19.36 12.32 0.82
CA ARG A 273 -20.80 12.44 0.53
C ARG A 273 -21.05 12.88 -0.91
N ASP A 274 -20.25 13.83 -1.41
CA ASP A 274 -20.34 14.29 -2.80
C ASP A 274 -19.94 13.20 -3.81
N ALA A 275 -19.12 12.25 -3.37
CA ALA A 275 -18.74 11.04 -4.13
C ALA A 275 -19.71 9.87 -3.93
N GLU A 276 -20.84 10.08 -3.23
CA GLU A 276 -21.83 9.04 -2.87
C GLU A 276 -21.20 7.85 -2.12
N LEU A 277 -20.12 8.09 -1.36
CA LEU A 277 -19.50 7.15 -0.44
C LEU A 277 -19.99 7.41 0.97
N GLN A 278 -20.28 6.34 1.71
CA GLN A 278 -20.82 6.45 3.07
C GLN A 278 -19.71 6.31 4.09
N LEU A 279 -19.42 7.39 4.80
CA LEU A 279 -18.63 7.31 6.03
C LEU A 279 -19.51 6.65 7.11
N THR A 280 -19.06 5.53 7.65
CA THR A 280 -19.77 4.86 8.77
C THR A 280 -19.40 5.53 10.08
N SER A 281 -18.09 5.65 10.36
CA SER A 281 -17.56 6.31 11.55
C SER A 281 -16.07 6.57 11.39
N TRP A 282 -15.56 7.55 12.14
CA TRP A 282 -14.13 7.60 12.46
C TRP A 282 -13.87 6.64 13.61
N LEU A 283 -12.73 5.94 13.57
CA LEU A 283 -12.42 4.95 14.59
C LEU A 283 -12.08 5.61 15.92
N ASP A 284 -12.76 5.18 16.97
CA ASP A 284 -12.39 5.45 18.36
C ASP A 284 -11.22 4.56 18.81
N GLU A 285 -10.79 4.72 20.05
CA GLU A 285 -9.68 3.93 20.62
C GLU A 285 -9.95 2.43 20.54
N GLY A 286 -11.16 1.99 20.90
CA GLY A 286 -11.51 0.58 20.92
C GLY A 286 -11.56 -0.06 19.55
N SER A 287 -12.17 0.62 18.58
CA SER A 287 -12.30 0.15 17.19
C SER A 287 -10.95 0.12 16.47
N LEU A 288 -10.10 1.13 16.69
CA LEU A 288 -8.74 1.15 16.15
C LEU A 288 -7.89 0.05 16.78
N ALA A 289 -7.96 -0.13 18.11
CA ALA A 289 -7.24 -1.20 18.80
C ALA A 289 -7.64 -2.59 18.31
N ALA A 290 -8.95 -2.85 18.12
CA ALA A 290 -9.45 -4.10 17.56
C ALA A 290 -8.93 -4.32 16.14
N THR A 291 -8.93 -3.27 15.30
CA THR A 291 -8.40 -3.34 13.92
C THR A 291 -6.90 -3.69 13.88
N LEU A 292 -6.11 -3.06 14.74
CA LEU A 292 -4.67 -3.35 14.83
C LEU A 292 -4.42 -4.76 15.37
N ARG A 293 -5.17 -5.17 16.40
CA ARG A 293 -5.02 -6.51 16.99
C ARG A 293 -5.41 -7.60 16.00
N ASP A 294 -6.52 -7.44 15.26
CA ASP A 294 -6.96 -8.38 14.25
C ASP A 294 -5.90 -8.60 13.14
N ALA A 295 -5.14 -7.59 12.79
CA ALA A 295 -4.06 -7.74 11.82
C ALA A 295 -2.93 -8.65 12.34
N PHE A 296 -2.62 -8.61 13.65
CA PHE A 296 -1.55 -9.41 14.25
C PHE A 296 -2.00 -10.79 14.74
N ASP A 297 -3.24 -10.92 15.20
CA ASP A 297 -3.75 -12.16 15.81
C ASP A 297 -5.15 -12.50 15.29
N PRO A 298 -5.25 -12.92 14.03
CA PRO A 298 -6.54 -13.17 13.39
C PRO A 298 -7.33 -14.33 14.03
N VAL A 299 -6.63 -15.35 14.53
CA VAL A 299 -7.27 -16.52 15.15
C VAL A 299 -7.71 -16.20 16.58
N GLY A 300 -6.87 -15.48 17.33
CA GLY A 300 -7.20 -15.05 18.67
C GLY A 300 -8.42 -14.13 18.72
N MET A 301 -8.59 -13.26 17.73
CA MET A 301 -9.74 -12.36 17.65
C MET A 301 -11.06 -13.09 17.35
N LEU A 302 -11.04 -14.18 16.56
CA LEU A 302 -12.22 -15.00 16.32
C LEU A 302 -12.71 -15.71 17.59
N SER A 303 -11.82 -16.06 18.51
CA SER A 303 -12.16 -16.74 19.76
C SER A 303 -12.58 -15.81 20.91
N LEU A 304 -12.39 -14.51 20.72
CA LEU A 304 -12.60 -13.47 21.76
C LEU A 304 -13.85 -12.61 21.51
N ASP A 305 -14.78 -13.07 20.68
CA ASP A 305 -16.03 -12.36 20.39
C ASP A 305 -16.74 -11.97 21.71
N GLY A 306 -16.80 -10.67 21.97
CA GLY A 306 -17.43 -10.09 23.17
C GLY A 306 -16.52 -9.80 24.35
N THR A 307 -15.22 -10.11 24.31
CA THR A 307 -14.30 -9.77 25.40
C THR A 307 -13.68 -8.37 25.26
N THR A 308 -13.21 -7.79 26.38
CA THR A 308 -12.55 -6.46 26.41
C THR A 308 -11.08 -6.49 25.96
N VAL A 309 -10.56 -7.65 25.61
CA VAL A 309 -9.18 -7.83 25.17
C VAL A 309 -8.99 -7.19 23.77
N GLY A 310 -8.01 -6.29 23.64
CA GLY A 310 -7.75 -5.55 22.40
C GLY A 310 -8.49 -4.22 22.26
N ARG A 311 -9.25 -3.78 23.26
CA ARG A 311 -9.95 -2.48 23.24
C ARG A 311 -9.05 -1.28 23.60
N ARG A 312 -7.82 -1.53 24.06
CA ARG A 312 -6.85 -0.47 24.39
C ARG A 312 -5.72 -0.47 23.37
N LEU A 313 -5.42 0.69 22.82
CA LEU A 313 -4.33 0.86 21.85
C LEU A 313 -2.95 0.46 22.40
N GLU A 314 -2.74 0.60 23.69
CA GLU A 314 -1.50 0.19 24.38
C GLU A 314 -1.23 -1.31 24.32
N THR A 315 -2.27 -2.14 24.12
CA THR A 315 -2.20 -3.60 24.05
C THR A 315 -2.54 -4.17 22.66
N ALA A 316 -2.77 -3.30 21.68
CA ALA A 316 -3.18 -3.69 20.33
C ALA A 316 -2.04 -4.28 19.48
N GLY A 317 -0.78 -4.14 19.90
CA GLY A 317 0.37 -4.69 19.20
C GLY A 317 0.53 -6.20 19.37
N PRO A 318 1.47 -6.81 18.62
CA PRO A 318 1.75 -8.24 18.71
C PRO A 318 2.38 -8.60 20.07
N VAL A 319 2.09 -9.81 20.56
CA VAL A 319 2.73 -10.40 21.72
C VAL A 319 4.13 -10.89 21.37
N ALA A 320 4.25 -11.55 20.22
CA ALA A 320 5.51 -12.03 19.67
C ALA A 320 5.54 -11.80 18.15
N MET A 321 6.72 -11.47 17.64
CA MET A 321 6.93 -11.31 16.20
C MET A 321 8.36 -11.73 15.84
N GLU A 322 8.51 -12.42 14.73
CA GLU A 322 9.78 -12.85 14.18
C GLU A 322 9.82 -12.60 12.68
N GLU A 323 10.77 -11.77 12.24
CA GLU A 323 10.96 -11.44 10.83
C GLU A 323 11.91 -12.42 10.19
N GLN A 324 11.47 -13.10 9.13
CA GLN A 324 12.27 -13.90 8.24
C GLN A 324 12.53 -13.16 6.93
N TRP A 325 13.36 -13.73 6.05
CA TRP A 325 13.72 -13.08 4.80
C TRP A 325 12.51 -12.83 3.88
N ASP A 326 11.59 -13.78 3.80
CA ASP A 326 10.46 -13.83 2.86
C ASP A 326 9.10 -13.70 3.53
N HIS A 327 9.03 -13.80 4.86
CA HIS A 327 7.78 -13.72 5.61
C HIS A 327 7.98 -13.16 7.02
N LEU A 328 6.88 -12.87 7.66
CA LEU A 328 6.79 -12.45 9.05
C LEU A 328 5.93 -13.47 9.81
N ARG A 329 6.46 -14.02 10.90
CA ARG A 329 5.67 -14.76 11.87
C ARG A 329 5.23 -13.81 12.98
N HIS A 330 3.96 -13.82 13.33
CA HIS A 330 3.42 -13.00 14.40
C HIS A 330 2.26 -13.72 15.09
N ASP A 331 2.27 -13.70 16.41
CA ASP A 331 1.26 -14.33 17.28
C ASP A 331 0.78 -15.69 16.75
N SER A 332 -0.45 -15.79 16.23
CA SER A 332 -1.05 -17.01 15.69
C SER A 332 -0.90 -17.19 14.18
N ALA A 333 -0.17 -16.31 13.47
CA ALA A 333 -0.19 -16.28 12.01
C ALA A 333 1.19 -16.02 11.36
N TYR A 334 1.23 -16.30 10.07
CA TYR A 334 2.31 -15.97 9.14
C TYR A 334 1.80 -14.99 8.11
N SER A 335 2.60 -13.98 7.80
CA SER A 335 2.26 -12.99 6.77
C SER A 335 3.41 -12.76 5.80
N ALA A 336 3.06 -12.43 4.56
CA ALA A 336 4.00 -11.95 3.55
C ALA A 336 3.41 -10.75 2.82
N VAL A 337 4.29 -9.83 2.42
CA VAL A 337 3.86 -8.61 1.74
C VAL A 337 4.42 -8.56 0.35
N LEU A 338 3.50 -8.39 -0.61
CA LEU A 338 3.80 -8.10 -2.00
C LEU A 338 3.70 -6.59 -2.25
N TRP A 339 4.61 -6.08 -3.04
CA TRP A 339 4.53 -4.74 -3.64
C TRP A 339 4.02 -4.85 -5.07
N ILE A 340 3.01 -4.05 -5.42
CA ILE A 340 2.58 -3.88 -6.81
C ILE A 340 3.65 -3.02 -7.50
N SER A 341 4.57 -3.68 -8.20
CA SER A 341 5.71 -3.03 -8.85
C SER A 341 5.33 -2.36 -10.16
N GLU A 342 4.37 -2.93 -10.90
CA GLU A 342 3.83 -2.34 -12.12
C GLU A 342 2.30 -2.46 -12.13
N TRP A 343 1.65 -1.38 -12.55
CA TRP A 343 0.21 -1.28 -12.78
C TRP A 343 -0.12 -1.55 -14.24
N PRO A 344 -1.39 -1.81 -14.59
CA PRO A 344 -1.77 -2.08 -15.97
C PRO A 344 -1.29 -0.99 -16.93
N ARG A 345 -0.70 -1.41 -18.04
CA ARG A 345 -0.15 -0.51 -19.07
C ARG A 345 -1.19 -0.07 -20.09
N ILE A 346 -2.35 -0.72 -20.09
CA ILE A 346 -3.50 -0.43 -20.96
C ILE A 346 -4.55 0.33 -20.18
N ASP A 347 -5.47 0.97 -20.88
CA ASP A 347 -6.65 1.56 -20.27
C ASP A 347 -7.52 0.47 -19.66
N VAL A 348 -7.79 0.57 -18.37
CA VAL A 348 -8.58 -0.42 -17.62
C VAL A 348 -9.81 0.22 -16.98
N PRO A 349 -10.90 -0.52 -16.79
CA PRO A 349 -12.04 -0.01 -16.03
C PRO A 349 -11.63 0.23 -14.56
N PRO A 350 -12.30 1.13 -13.82
CA PRO A 350 -12.00 1.37 -12.40
C PRO A 350 -12.13 0.12 -11.51
N SER A 351 -12.87 -0.88 -11.97
CA SER A 351 -13.05 -2.17 -11.30
C SER A 351 -11.97 -3.21 -11.63
N PHE A 352 -10.88 -2.85 -12.30
CA PHE A 352 -9.86 -3.80 -12.78
C PHE A 352 -9.27 -4.71 -11.66
N LEU A 353 -9.21 -4.23 -10.42
CA LEU A 353 -8.76 -5.02 -9.26
C LEU A 353 -9.83 -5.99 -8.72
N HIS A 354 -11.03 -6.04 -9.32
CA HIS A 354 -12.14 -6.86 -8.80
C HIS A 354 -11.73 -8.32 -8.57
N GLY A 355 -11.06 -8.95 -9.53
CA GLY A 355 -10.59 -10.33 -9.43
C GLY A 355 -9.59 -10.56 -8.28
N LEU A 356 -8.80 -9.54 -7.94
CA LEU A 356 -7.86 -9.59 -6.84
C LEU A 356 -8.56 -9.32 -5.49
N VAL A 357 -9.42 -8.30 -5.43
CA VAL A 357 -10.15 -7.90 -4.20
C VAL A 357 -11.06 -9.02 -3.74
N PHE A 358 -11.90 -9.56 -4.63
CA PHE A 358 -12.93 -10.56 -4.30
C PHE A 358 -12.47 -12.02 -4.46
N GLN A 359 -11.16 -12.25 -4.58
CA GLN A 359 -10.63 -13.62 -4.54
C GLN A 359 -10.94 -14.26 -3.19
N GLN A 360 -11.65 -15.38 -3.21
CA GLN A 360 -12.13 -16.11 -2.04
C GLN A 360 -11.03 -16.94 -1.37
N GLY A 361 -11.25 -17.29 -0.10
CA GLY A 361 -10.43 -18.24 0.65
C GLY A 361 -9.07 -17.73 1.10
N VAL A 362 -8.72 -16.47 0.82
CA VAL A 362 -7.43 -15.89 1.21
C VAL A 362 -7.64 -14.64 2.06
N ARG A 363 -7.08 -14.65 3.28
CA ARG A 363 -7.00 -13.45 4.11
C ARG A 363 -5.96 -12.51 3.52
N LYS A 364 -6.38 -11.33 3.10
CA LYS A 364 -5.50 -10.34 2.50
C LYS A 364 -5.94 -8.92 2.82
N THR A 365 -4.97 -8.01 2.83
CA THR A 365 -5.20 -6.57 2.92
C THR A 365 -4.54 -5.90 1.73
N ILE A 366 -5.31 -5.24 0.89
CA ILE A 366 -4.81 -4.43 -0.21
C ILE A 366 -4.72 -2.99 0.28
N SER A 367 -3.53 -2.42 0.28
CA SER A 367 -3.25 -1.08 0.76
C SER A 367 -2.72 -0.21 -0.36
N ILE A 368 -3.44 0.86 -0.67
CA ILE A 368 -2.99 1.89 -1.62
C ILE A 368 -2.73 3.16 -0.83
N THR A 369 -1.45 3.52 -0.70
CA THR A 369 -1.03 4.75 -0.02
C THR A 369 -0.65 5.80 -1.05
N ALA A 370 -1.37 6.92 -1.05
CA ALA A 370 -1.16 8.05 -1.96
C ALA A 370 -0.63 9.27 -1.20
N THR A 371 0.30 9.99 -1.84
CA THR A 371 0.82 11.28 -1.38
C THR A 371 0.35 12.34 -2.36
N PRO A 372 -0.56 13.23 -1.95
CA PRO A 372 -0.97 14.33 -2.81
C PRO A 372 0.19 15.28 -3.06
N LEU A 373 0.36 15.70 -4.31
CA LEU A 373 1.32 16.72 -4.70
C LEU A 373 0.62 18.07 -4.87
N THR A 374 1.22 19.13 -4.38
CA THR A 374 0.71 20.47 -4.68
C THR A 374 0.87 20.75 -6.18
N THR A 375 -0.03 21.56 -6.75
CA THR A 375 0.01 21.92 -8.18
C THR A 375 1.39 22.44 -8.60
N ALA A 376 2.05 23.24 -7.74
CA ALA A 376 3.38 23.76 -8.00
C ALA A 376 4.48 22.68 -8.02
N GLN A 377 4.35 21.63 -7.20
CA GLN A 377 5.27 20.49 -7.21
C GLN A 377 5.02 19.61 -8.45
N ALA A 378 3.77 19.30 -8.73
CA ALA A 378 3.38 18.50 -9.89
C ALA A 378 3.84 19.15 -11.21
N MET A 379 3.65 20.48 -11.37
CA MET A 379 4.12 21.21 -12.55
C MET A 379 5.65 21.22 -12.68
N ARG A 380 6.37 21.27 -11.56
CA ARG A 380 7.85 21.16 -11.60
C ARG A 380 8.29 19.78 -12.05
N ASP A 381 7.65 18.71 -11.52
CA ASP A 381 7.96 17.34 -11.91
C ASP A 381 7.66 17.08 -13.39
N ILE A 382 6.53 17.60 -13.89
CA ILE A 382 6.15 17.51 -15.31
C ILE A 382 7.16 18.24 -16.20
N ARG A 383 7.57 19.48 -15.83
CA ARG A 383 8.59 20.22 -16.58
C ARG A 383 9.93 19.49 -16.62
N LYS A 384 10.34 18.92 -15.48
CA LYS A 384 11.56 18.12 -15.39
C LYS A 384 11.49 16.91 -16.32
N ALA A 385 10.38 16.16 -16.30
CA ALA A 385 10.19 15.01 -17.18
C ALA A 385 10.23 15.37 -18.67
N LYS A 386 9.63 16.53 -19.05
CA LYS A 386 9.71 17.03 -20.43
C LYS A 386 11.15 17.37 -20.86
N VAL A 387 11.91 18.05 -19.99
CA VAL A 387 13.32 18.40 -20.28
C VAL A 387 14.17 17.14 -20.42
N GLU A 388 13.99 16.17 -19.53
CA GLU A 388 14.68 14.87 -19.60
C GLU A 388 14.37 14.16 -20.91
N TYR A 389 13.09 14.12 -21.33
CA TYR A 389 12.70 13.51 -22.60
C TYR A 389 13.38 14.18 -23.81
N VAL A 390 13.39 15.50 -23.86
CA VAL A 390 14.05 16.27 -24.94
C VAL A 390 15.55 15.99 -24.98
N THR A 391 16.18 15.91 -23.81
CA THR A 391 17.63 15.64 -23.69
C THR A 391 17.95 14.22 -24.16
N ASP A 392 17.17 13.22 -23.71
CA ASP A 392 17.36 11.81 -24.11
C ASP A 392 17.13 11.60 -25.60
N SER A 393 16.09 12.23 -26.18
CA SER A 393 15.80 12.13 -27.60
C SER A 393 16.91 12.74 -28.45
N ALA A 394 17.47 13.89 -28.03
CA ALA A 394 18.62 14.51 -28.68
C ALA A 394 19.89 13.64 -28.60
N GLN A 395 20.09 12.98 -27.46
CA GLN A 395 21.24 12.07 -27.28
C GLN A 395 21.10 10.80 -28.12
N LYS A 396 19.90 10.18 -28.15
CA LYS A 396 19.60 9.03 -29.00
C LYS A 396 19.79 9.34 -30.49
N ALA A 397 19.34 10.53 -30.93
CA ALA A 397 19.53 10.98 -32.31
C ALA A 397 21.01 11.14 -32.68
N ARG A 398 21.87 11.61 -31.73
CA ARG A 398 23.32 11.69 -31.96
C ARG A 398 24.01 10.34 -32.11
N ILE A 399 23.52 9.32 -31.43
CA ILE A 399 24.06 7.96 -31.45
C ILE A 399 23.46 7.13 -32.61
N GLY A 400 22.47 7.66 -33.33
CA GLY A 400 21.81 6.98 -34.45
C GLY A 400 20.84 5.87 -33.99
N THR A 401 20.40 5.89 -32.75
CA THR A 401 19.41 4.93 -32.23
C THR A 401 18.00 5.35 -32.67
N ILE A 402 17.22 4.40 -33.20
CA ILE A 402 15.84 4.66 -33.62
C ILE A 402 14.98 4.92 -32.37
N ALA A 403 14.16 5.98 -32.43
CA ALA A 403 13.19 6.27 -31.37
C ALA A 403 12.17 5.10 -31.27
N ASP A 404 12.04 4.52 -30.08
CA ASP A 404 11.07 3.46 -29.84
C ASP A 404 9.67 4.05 -29.63
N GLN A 405 8.62 3.30 -30.01
CA GLN A 405 7.22 3.67 -29.76
C GLN A 405 6.96 3.90 -28.25
N SER A 406 7.73 3.23 -27.38
CA SER A 406 7.66 3.44 -25.92
C SER A 406 8.04 4.85 -25.50
N ASP A 407 8.99 5.49 -26.17
CA ASP A 407 9.43 6.87 -25.88
C ASP A 407 8.31 7.87 -26.25
N ALA A 408 7.67 7.68 -27.40
CA ALA A 408 6.54 8.53 -27.82
C ALA A 408 5.35 8.41 -26.86
N GLN A 409 5.10 7.21 -26.37
CA GLN A 409 4.05 6.93 -25.40
C GLN A 409 4.32 7.63 -24.05
N GLU A 410 5.56 7.60 -23.55
CA GLU A 410 5.94 8.28 -22.30
C GLU A 410 5.73 9.80 -22.40
N LEU A 411 6.04 10.41 -23.54
CA LEU A 411 5.77 11.85 -23.75
C LEU A 411 4.27 12.13 -23.75
N SER A 412 3.48 11.26 -24.41
CA SER A 412 2.02 11.38 -24.41
C SER A 412 1.45 11.32 -23.00
N ASP A 413 1.93 10.38 -22.16
CA ASP A 413 1.51 10.23 -20.77
C ASP A 413 1.84 11.48 -19.93
N VAL A 414 3.03 12.08 -20.15
CA VAL A 414 3.41 13.33 -19.46
C VAL A 414 2.54 14.51 -19.90
N MET A 415 2.18 14.60 -21.18
CA MET A 415 1.29 15.65 -21.70
C MET A 415 -0.16 15.46 -21.19
N GLU A 416 -0.65 14.24 -21.09
CA GLU A 416 -1.96 13.95 -20.54
C GLU A 416 -2.05 14.29 -19.06
N ARG A 417 -1.02 13.95 -18.29
CA ARG A 417 -0.88 14.34 -16.87
C ARG A 417 -0.90 15.89 -16.70
N GLU A 418 -0.25 16.63 -17.60
CA GLU A 418 -0.29 18.09 -17.59
C GLU A 418 -1.70 18.63 -17.88
N ARG A 419 -2.40 18.07 -18.88
CA ARG A 419 -3.78 18.44 -19.20
C ARG A 419 -4.72 18.17 -18.03
N ALA A 420 -4.59 16.98 -17.40
CA ALA A 420 -5.38 16.63 -16.24
C ALA A 420 -5.15 17.62 -15.06
N LEU A 421 -3.89 18.00 -14.83
CA LEU A 421 -3.56 18.97 -13.78
C LEU A 421 -4.12 20.38 -14.07
N ILE A 422 -4.10 20.81 -15.34
CA ILE A 422 -4.71 22.08 -15.78
C ILE A 422 -6.24 22.02 -15.66
N ALA A 423 -6.85 20.87 -15.90
CA ALA A 423 -8.27 20.62 -15.71
C ALA A 423 -8.71 20.54 -14.22
N GLY A 424 -7.76 20.69 -13.26
CA GLY A 424 -8.04 20.72 -11.82
C GLY A 424 -7.97 19.35 -11.13
N HIS A 425 -7.45 18.32 -11.78
CA HIS A 425 -7.21 17.03 -11.14
C HIS A 425 -5.98 17.07 -10.22
N ALA A 426 -5.96 16.21 -9.20
CA ALA A 426 -4.80 16.05 -8.34
C ALA A 426 -3.76 15.14 -8.98
N ASP A 427 -2.50 15.48 -8.77
CA ASP A 427 -1.39 14.57 -9.04
C ASP A 427 -1.02 13.84 -7.76
N LEU A 428 -0.98 12.52 -7.82
CA LEU A 428 -0.80 11.63 -6.68
C LEU A 428 0.37 10.69 -6.92
N ARG A 429 1.31 10.65 -5.98
CA ARG A 429 2.29 9.55 -5.93
C ARG A 429 1.74 8.45 -5.05
N PHE A 430 1.49 7.29 -5.62
CA PHE A 430 0.89 6.17 -4.89
C PHE A 430 1.75 4.92 -4.92
N THR A 431 1.54 4.07 -3.93
CA THR A 431 2.20 2.77 -3.77
C THR A 431 1.14 1.75 -3.38
N GLY A 432 1.09 0.63 -4.08
CA GLY A 432 0.22 -0.49 -3.76
C GLY A 432 0.98 -1.61 -3.06
N LEU A 433 0.45 -2.08 -1.94
CA LEU A 433 0.96 -3.21 -1.18
C LEU A 433 -0.17 -4.22 -0.94
N ILE A 434 0.16 -5.49 -0.86
CA ILE A 434 -0.78 -6.56 -0.55
C ILE A 434 -0.18 -7.38 0.58
N ALA A 435 -0.76 -7.30 1.78
CA ALA A 435 -0.43 -8.19 2.88
C ALA A 435 -1.31 -9.43 2.81
N ILE A 436 -0.70 -10.60 2.87
CA ILE A 436 -1.36 -11.90 2.83
C ILE A 436 -1.05 -12.59 4.15
N THR A 437 -2.06 -13.16 4.80
CA THR A 437 -1.94 -13.78 6.12
C THR A 437 -2.58 -15.17 6.12
N ALA A 438 -1.91 -16.14 6.74
CA ALA A 438 -2.38 -17.52 6.88
C ALA A 438 -1.97 -18.10 8.24
N GLY A 439 -2.59 -19.22 8.63
CA GLY A 439 -2.31 -19.88 9.90
C GLY A 439 -1.01 -20.68 9.89
N THR A 440 -0.61 -21.21 8.74
CA THR A 440 0.62 -21.98 8.55
C THR A 440 1.48 -21.39 7.42
N LYS A 441 2.76 -21.79 7.38
CA LYS A 441 3.66 -21.33 6.33
C LYS A 441 3.29 -21.92 4.96
N GLU A 442 2.84 -23.17 4.93
CA GLU A 442 2.42 -23.88 3.72
C GLU A 442 1.16 -23.24 3.10
N GLU A 443 0.19 -22.88 3.95
CA GLU A 443 -0.99 -22.11 3.52
C GLU A 443 -0.60 -20.73 3.00
N LEU A 444 0.36 -20.05 3.65
CA LEU A 444 0.86 -18.75 3.20
C LEU A 444 1.47 -18.86 1.81
N ASP A 445 2.31 -19.84 1.54
CA ASP A 445 2.96 -20.03 0.23
C ASP A 445 1.93 -20.35 -0.88
N SER A 446 0.91 -21.13 -0.55
CA SER A 446 -0.21 -21.39 -1.45
C SER A 446 -1.01 -20.10 -1.74
N ALA A 447 -1.38 -19.37 -0.69
CA ALA A 447 -2.11 -18.09 -0.81
C ALA A 447 -1.32 -17.05 -1.59
N LEU A 448 -0.01 -16.96 -1.36
CA LEU A 448 0.90 -16.06 -2.08
C LEU A 448 0.85 -16.33 -3.58
N SER A 449 0.97 -17.60 -3.98
CA SER A 449 0.91 -18.03 -5.38
C SER A 449 -0.44 -17.72 -6.02
N GLN A 450 -1.53 -17.86 -5.28
CA GLN A 450 -2.88 -17.54 -5.75
C GLN A 450 -3.06 -16.04 -5.97
N VAL A 451 -2.63 -15.22 -5.00
CA VAL A 451 -2.73 -13.75 -5.09
C VAL A 451 -1.85 -13.19 -6.21
N GLN A 452 -0.65 -13.74 -6.43
CA GLN A 452 0.20 -13.34 -7.55
C GLN A 452 -0.45 -13.64 -8.89
N ARG A 453 -1.09 -14.80 -9.05
CA ARG A 453 -1.85 -15.13 -10.27
C ARG A 453 -3.03 -14.18 -10.48
N ALA A 454 -3.80 -13.88 -9.44
CA ALA A 454 -4.91 -12.95 -9.52
C ALA A 454 -4.43 -11.52 -9.87
N ALA A 455 -3.33 -11.06 -9.29
CA ALA A 455 -2.73 -9.77 -9.63
C ALA A 455 -2.29 -9.71 -11.10
N THR A 456 -1.66 -10.77 -11.62
CA THR A 456 -1.27 -10.88 -13.02
C THR A 456 -2.49 -10.85 -13.96
N GLN A 457 -3.58 -11.50 -13.59
CA GLN A 457 -4.85 -11.44 -14.33
C GLN A 457 -5.45 -10.04 -14.36
N CYS A 458 -5.23 -9.25 -13.31
CA CYS A 458 -5.61 -7.84 -13.25
C CYS A 458 -4.61 -6.91 -13.99
N GLY A 459 -3.58 -7.46 -14.66
CA GLY A 459 -2.54 -6.71 -15.35
C GLY A 459 -1.50 -6.07 -14.43
N CYS A 460 -1.42 -6.48 -13.16
CA CYS A 460 -0.46 -5.99 -12.19
C CYS A 460 0.75 -6.94 -12.07
N GLU A 461 1.96 -6.37 -12.00
CA GLU A 461 3.13 -7.13 -11.59
C GLU A 461 3.38 -6.95 -10.09
N THR A 462 3.69 -8.04 -9.39
CA THR A 462 3.93 -8.01 -7.94
C THR A 462 5.30 -8.58 -7.61
N ARG A 463 5.91 -8.05 -6.54
CA ARG A 463 7.20 -8.52 -6.01
C ARG A 463 7.12 -8.69 -4.50
N LEU A 464 7.70 -9.79 -4.01
CA LEU A 464 7.83 -10.04 -2.59
C LEU A 464 8.88 -9.07 -1.99
N LEU A 465 8.54 -8.41 -0.88
CA LEU A 465 9.42 -7.46 -0.19
C LEU A 465 10.36 -8.20 0.76
N CYS A 466 11.33 -8.93 0.19
CA CYS A 466 12.30 -9.69 0.97
C CYS A 466 13.19 -8.80 1.86
N GLY A 467 13.52 -9.30 3.08
CA GLY A 467 14.43 -8.66 4.03
C GLY A 467 13.85 -7.42 4.76
N GLN A 468 12.58 -7.08 4.54
CA GLN A 468 11.89 -5.94 5.15
C GLN A 468 10.41 -6.22 5.45
N GLN A 469 10.09 -7.47 5.75
CA GLN A 469 8.72 -7.95 5.92
C GLN A 469 7.98 -7.27 7.09
N ALA A 470 8.65 -7.04 8.22
CA ALA A 470 8.04 -6.39 9.36
C ALA A 470 7.61 -4.93 9.06
N ARG A 471 8.48 -4.17 8.38
CA ARG A 471 8.18 -2.80 7.95
C ARG A 471 7.10 -2.78 6.89
N ALA A 472 7.18 -3.69 5.92
CA ALA A 472 6.21 -3.84 4.87
C ALA A 472 4.82 -4.21 5.43
N PHE A 473 4.75 -5.13 6.38
CA PHE A 473 3.51 -5.51 7.05
C PHE A 473 2.86 -4.32 7.78
N THR A 474 3.65 -3.54 8.52
CA THR A 474 3.15 -2.35 9.20
C THR A 474 2.56 -1.32 8.21
N ALA A 475 3.13 -1.18 7.02
CA ALA A 475 2.64 -0.26 6.00
C ALA A 475 1.43 -0.82 5.22
N ALA A 476 1.35 -2.14 5.04
CA ALA A 476 0.34 -2.79 4.22
C ALA A 476 -0.91 -3.20 5.01
N ALA A 477 -0.73 -3.75 6.22
CA ALA A 477 -1.83 -4.33 6.99
C ALA A 477 -2.47 -3.36 8.00
N LEU A 478 -1.74 -2.29 8.38
CA LEU A 478 -2.22 -1.35 9.40
C LEU A 478 -2.64 -0.01 8.78
N PRO A 479 -3.75 0.59 9.24
CA PRO A 479 -4.26 1.87 8.72
C PRO A 479 -3.50 3.07 9.32
N LEU A 480 -2.18 3.13 9.12
CA LEU A 480 -1.31 4.14 9.73
C LEU A 480 -0.70 5.11 8.71
N ALA A 481 -1.09 5.03 7.44
CA ALA A 481 -0.58 5.82 6.32
C ALA A 481 0.96 5.85 6.25
N ARG A 482 1.62 4.71 6.56
CA ARG A 482 3.08 4.57 6.49
C ARG A 482 3.55 4.09 5.13
N LYS A 483 4.81 4.41 4.81
CA LYS A 483 5.50 3.90 3.61
C LYS A 483 6.54 2.88 4.02
N VAL A 484 6.82 1.94 3.13
CA VAL A 484 8.04 1.14 3.16
C VAL A 484 9.14 2.07 2.66
N GLY A 485 10.01 2.52 3.57
CA GLY A 485 11.09 3.47 3.31
C GLY A 485 12.30 2.83 2.69
#